data_36a36981008e379907b0d54066812366
#
_entry.id   36a36981008e379907b0d54066812366
#
_cell.length_a   1.000
_cell.length_b   1.000
_cell.length_c   1.000
_cell.angle_alpha   90.00
_cell.angle_beta   90.00
_cell.angle_gamma   90.00
#
_symmetry.space_group_name_H-M   'P 1'
#
loop_
_entity.id
_entity.type
_entity.pdbx_description
1 polymer ?
#
loop_
_entity_poly.entity_id
_entity_poly.type
_entity_poly.pdbx_seq_one_letter_code
_entity_poly.pdbx_strand_id
1 'polypeptide(L)'
;MKVVNQPVMKKDAMALVTGKPVFTDDKAPKDCLIVKLLRSPYANAMIKSINTQFAMKVPGIEAIYTWEDVPQERFTMAGQTYPELSPYDRQILDQHVRYVGDPVAIVAGENEKCVDQAIKMLRVEYDVLPANLDPRKAMDDGTPLVHPEDNWKALCNIGADNKKNLCATEETHEGDVDAVLE
;
A
#
# COMPACT_ATOMS: atom_id res chain seq x y z
N MET A 1 -6.28 -21.34 -38.90
CA MET A 1 -6.15 -20.08 -38.15
C MET A 1 -4.94 -19.34 -38.68
N LYS A 2 -4.98 -18.00 -38.82
CA LYS A 2 -3.87 -17.22 -39.42
C LYS A 2 -2.69 -16.94 -38.47
N VAL A 3 -2.86 -17.20 -37.18
CA VAL A 3 -1.85 -16.84 -36.17
C VAL A 3 -1.52 -18.01 -35.22
N VAL A 4 -2.53 -18.78 -34.81
CA VAL A 4 -2.34 -19.92 -33.89
C VAL A 4 -1.47 -20.97 -34.55
N ASN A 5 -0.43 -21.45 -33.85
CA ASN A 5 0.60 -22.37 -34.33
C ASN A 5 1.39 -21.89 -35.56
N GLN A 6 1.52 -20.57 -35.73
CA GLN A 6 2.40 -19.97 -36.73
C GLN A 6 3.57 -19.26 -36.06
N PRO A 7 4.78 -19.25 -36.67
CA PRO A 7 5.94 -18.54 -36.18
C PRO A 7 5.77 -17.01 -36.42
N VAL A 8 5.01 -16.36 -35.54
CA VAL A 8 4.77 -14.93 -35.63
C VAL A 8 5.80 -14.18 -34.79
N MET A 9 6.45 -13.18 -35.41
CA MET A 9 7.42 -12.34 -34.71
C MET A 9 6.73 -11.53 -33.60
N LYS A 10 7.36 -11.47 -32.42
CA LYS A 10 6.94 -10.58 -31.33
C LYS A 10 6.96 -9.11 -31.78
N LYS A 11 5.95 -8.32 -31.44
CA LYS A 11 5.78 -6.92 -31.94
C LYS A 11 6.99 -6.02 -31.66
N ASP A 12 7.61 -6.20 -30.50
CA ASP A 12 8.75 -5.42 -30.03
C ASP A 12 10.11 -6.10 -30.22
N ALA A 13 10.16 -7.28 -30.87
CA ALA A 13 11.37 -8.07 -31.03
C ALA A 13 12.51 -7.25 -31.68
N MET A 14 12.22 -6.49 -32.72
CA MET A 14 13.22 -5.68 -33.43
C MET A 14 13.75 -4.55 -32.53
N ALA A 15 12.89 -3.90 -31.75
CA ALA A 15 13.30 -2.86 -30.82
C ALA A 15 14.22 -3.43 -29.73
N LEU A 16 13.88 -4.61 -29.18
CA LEU A 16 14.67 -5.29 -28.15
C LEU A 16 16.08 -5.66 -28.67
N VAL A 17 16.19 -6.28 -29.84
CA VAL A 17 17.48 -6.72 -30.37
C VAL A 17 18.36 -5.56 -30.88
N THR A 18 17.76 -4.41 -31.20
CA THR A 18 18.50 -3.22 -31.65
C THR A 18 18.78 -2.23 -30.51
N GLY A 19 18.42 -2.56 -29.26
CA GLY A 19 18.65 -1.70 -28.10
C GLY A 19 17.77 -0.45 -28.06
N LYS A 20 16.58 -0.50 -28.69
CA LYS A 20 15.63 0.61 -28.78
C LYS A 20 14.24 0.30 -28.20
N PRO A 21 14.12 -0.56 -27.15
CA PRO A 21 12.82 -0.74 -26.52
C PRO A 21 12.42 0.58 -25.84
N VAL A 22 11.09 0.83 -25.79
CA VAL A 22 10.51 1.98 -25.10
C VAL A 22 9.75 1.46 -23.88
N PHE A 23 10.16 1.86 -22.70
CA PHE A 23 9.53 1.53 -21.43
C PHE A 23 8.65 2.69 -20.94
N THR A 24 7.93 2.48 -19.85
CA THR A 24 7.03 3.48 -19.30
C THR A 24 7.76 4.78 -18.94
N ASP A 25 8.92 4.67 -18.30
CA ASP A 25 9.72 5.83 -17.88
C ASP A 25 10.26 6.65 -19.05
N ASP A 26 10.53 6.01 -20.20
CA ASP A 26 10.95 6.70 -21.42
C ASP A 26 9.85 7.62 -22.01
N LYS A 27 8.59 7.38 -21.60
CA LYS A 27 7.42 8.16 -22.02
C LYS A 27 6.99 9.22 -21.02
N ALA A 28 7.64 9.27 -19.84
CA ALA A 28 7.32 10.28 -18.86
C ALA A 28 7.58 11.69 -19.40
N PRO A 29 6.66 12.65 -19.24
CA PRO A 29 6.91 14.04 -19.62
C PRO A 29 8.13 14.58 -18.86
N LYS A 30 8.96 15.37 -19.54
CA LYS A 30 10.21 15.90 -18.95
C LYS A 30 9.96 16.96 -17.86
N ASP A 31 8.78 17.51 -17.84
CA ASP A 31 8.29 18.57 -16.93
C ASP A 31 7.32 18.04 -15.87
N CYS A 32 7.18 16.72 -15.72
CA CYS A 32 6.36 16.16 -14.66
C CYS A 32 7.04 16.30 -13.29
N LEU A 33 6.22 16.47 -12.26
CA LEU A 33 6.71 16.46 -10.88
C LEU A 33 7.14 15.05 -10.47
N ILE A 34 8.17 14.99 -9.65
CA ILE A 34 8.60 13.77 -8.96
C ILE A 34 7.85 13.67 -7.64
N VAL A 35 7.23 12.52 -7.41
CA VAL A 35 6.49 12.23 -6.19
C VAL A 35 7.16 11.09 -5.44
N LYS A 36 7.47 11.30 -4.16
CA LYS A 36 7.98 10.27 -3.26
C LYS A 36 7.18 10.25 -1.95
N LEU A 37 7.30 9.15 -1.23
CA LEU A 37 6.61 8.94 0.04
C LEU A 37 7.61 8.97 1.20
N LEU A 38 7.29 9.72 2.27
CA LEU A 38 7.84 9.44 3.59
C LEU A 38 7.16 8.19 4.11
N ARG A 39 7.94 7.25 4.63
CA ARG A 39 7.45 5.96 5.12
C ARG A 39 7.72 5.80 6.61
N SER A 40 6.82 5.10 7.31
CA SER A 40 6.94 4.82 8.74
C SER A 40 8.12 3.89 9.03
N PRO A 41 8.94 4.21 10.06
CA PRO A 41 9.93 3.28 10.58
C PRO A 41 9.34 2.30 11.62
N TYR A 42 8.07 2.49 12.03
CA TYR A 42 7.41 1.71 13.07
C TYR A 42 6.38 0.74 12.50
N ALA A 43 6.27 -0.40 13.17
CA ALA A 43 5.32 -1.46 12.80
C ALA A 43 3.89 -1.16 13.28
N ASN A 44 3.73 -0.38 14.35
CA ASN A 44 2.44 0.08 14.87
C ASN A 44 2.64 1.39 15.64
N ALA A 45 2.04 2.47 15.17
CA ALA A 45 2.12 3.77 15.85
C ALA A 45 0.99 4.72 15.41
N MET A 46 0.63 5.64 16.29
CA MET A 46 -0.20 6.80 15.95
C MET A 46 0.68 8.00 15.62
N ILE A 47 0.42 8.68 14.53
CA ILE A 47 1.06 9.94 14.19
C ILE A 47 0.43 11.03 15.05
N LYS A 48 1.24 11.66 15.93
CA LYS A 48 0.82 12.80 16.76
C LYS A 48 0.85 14.10 15.98
N SER A 49 1.94 14.34 15.26
CA SER A 49 2.11 15.54 14.45
C SER A 49 3.12 15.32 13.33
N ILE A 50 2.96 16.08 12.24
CA ILE A 50 3.92 16.15 11.13
C ILE A 50 4.28 17.63 10.91
N ASN A 51 5.53 18.00 11.15
CA ASN A 51 6.00 19.35 10.86
C ASN A 51 6.57 19.41 9.44
N THR A 52 5.83 20.07 8.54
CA THR A 52 6.18 20.25 7.13
C THR A 52 6.85 21.59 6.83
N GLN A 53 6.90 22.54 7.79
CA GLN A 53 7.30 23.93 7.55
C GLN A 53 8.68 24.11 6.95
N PHE A 54 9.66 23.31 7.39
CA PHE A 54 11.02 23.38 6.87
C PHE A 54 11.13 22.66 5.52
N ALA A 55 10.44 21.54 5.36
CA ALA A 55 10.42 20.79 4.13
C ALA A 55 9.79 21.59 2.96
N MET A 56 8.72 22.33 3.21
CA MET A 56 8.08 23.22 2.24
C MET A 56 8.97 24.38 1.77
N LYS A 57 10.02 24.75 2.53
CA LYS A 57 10.96 25.80 2.15
C LYS A 57 12.10 25.31 1.25
N VAL A 58 12.18 24.02 0.97
CA VAL A 58 13.18 23.49 0.03
C VAL A 58 12.83 23.94 -1.38
N PRO A 59 13.76 24.62 -2.09
CA PRO A 59 13.49 25.10 -3.43
C PRO A 59 13.12 23.94 -4.37
N GLY A 60 12.07 24.12 -5.16
CA GLY A 60 11.52 23.11 -6.08
C GLY A 60 10.52 22.16 -5.47
N ILE A 61 10.11 22.36 -4.21
CA ILE A 61 8.97 21.63 -3.62
C ILE A 61 7.67 22.35 -3.96
N GLU A 62 6.72 21.61 -4.54
CA GLU A 62 5.42 22.10 -4.95
C GLU A 62 4.33 21.77 -3.92
N ALA A 63 4.35 20.57 -3.35
CA ALA A 63 3.36 20.17 -2.37
C ALA A 63 3.87 19.09 -1.42
N ILE A 64 3.33 19.11 -0.19
CA ILE A 64 3.46 18.05 0.81
C ILE A 64 2.07 17.78 1.36
N TYR A 65 1.62 16.54 1.25
CA TYR A 65 0.33 16.08 1.77
C TYR A 65 0.55 15.12 2.93
N THR A 66 -0.24 15.31 3.97
CA THR A 66 -0.31 14.46 5.16
C THR A 66 -1.68 13.81 5.26
N TRP A 67 -1.91 12.99 6.30
CA TRP A 67 -3.22 12.41 6.55
C TRP A 67 -4.33 13.47 6.76
N GLU A 68 -3.99 14.69 7.17
CA GLU A 68 -4.93 15.81 7.35
C GLU A 68 -5.40 16.42 6.02
N ASP A 69 -4.62 16.24 4.96
CA ASP A 69 -4.83 16.90 3.66
C ASP A 69 -5.57 16.02 2.65
N VAL A 70 -5.82 14.75 2.96
CA VAL A 70 -6.38 13.76 2.04
C VAL A 70 -7.74 13.25 2.49
N PRO A 71 -8.60 12.77 1.57
CA PRO A 71 -9.85 12.11 1.93
C PRO A 71 -9.62 10.92 2.86
N GLN A 72 -10.53 10.78 3.86
CA GLN A 72 -10.42 9.75 4.90
C GLN A 72 -11.30 8.52 4.63
N GLU A 73 -11.89 8.42 3.44
CA GLU A 73 -12.67 7.26 3.03
C GLU A 73 -11.76 6.05 2.86
N ARG A 74 -12.25 4.90 3.35
CA ARG A 74 -11.53 3.64 3.16
C ARG A 74 -11.83 3.05 1.80
N PHE A 75 -10.81 2.46 1.21
CA PHE A 75 -10.88 1.73 -0.05
C PHE A 75 -10.14 0.39 0.05
N THR A 76 -10.33 -0.46 -0.95
CA THR A 76 -9.58 -1.71 -1.09
C THR A 76 -8.49 -1.57 -2.14
N MET A 77 -7.36 -2.23 -1.93
CA MET A 77 -6.25 -2.28 -2.90
C MET A 77 -6.51 -3.31 -4.02
N ALA A 78 -7.36 -4.28 -3.77
CA ALA A 78 -7.80 -5.22 -4.79
C ALA A 78 -8.84 -4.58 -5.71
N GLY A 79 -9.11 -5.13 -6.86
CA GLY A 79 -10.02 -4.53 -7.83
C GLY A 79 -10.21 -5.37 -9.08
N GLN A 80 -10.23 -6.70 -8.91
CA GLN A 80 -10.35 -7.63 -10.03
C GLN A 80 -11.77 -8.19 -10.22
N THR A 81 -12.61 -8.04 -9.19
CA THR A 81 -13.99 -8.55 -9.18
C THR A 81 -14.98 -7.52 -8.64
N TYR A 82 -16.28 -7.76 -8.85
CA TYR A 82 -17.34 -7.01 -8.19
C TYR A 82 -18.47 -7.98 -7.80
N PRO A 83 -18.91 -7.97 -6.52
CA PRO A 83 -18.34 -7.22 -5.40
C PRO A 83 -16.91 -7.67 -5.08
N GLU A 84 -16.06 -6.72 -4.64
CA GLU A 84 -14.67 -7.02 -4.27
C GLU A 84 -14.62 -7.80 -2.96
N LEU A 85 -13.88 -8.92 -2.96
CA LEU A 85 -13.77 -9.80 -1.80
C LEU A 85 -12.83 -9.27 -0.73
N SER A 86 -11.90 -8.36 -1.08
CA SER A 86 -10.97 -7.77 -0.11
C SER A 86 -11.63 -6.71 0.74
N PRO A 87 -11.25 -6.57 2.03
CA PRO A 87 -11.80 -5.55 2.90
C PRO A 87 -11.42 -4.13 2.48
N TYR A 88 -12.25 -3.16 2.85
CA TYR A 88 -12.01 -1.73 2.76
C TYR A 88 -11.25 -1.30 4.02
N ASP A 89 -9.95 -1.51 4.01
CA ASP A 89 -9.05 -1.34 5.15
C ASP A 89 -7.99 -0.25 4.94
N ARG A 90 -7.92 0.34 3.74
CA ARG A 90 -6.92 1.34 3.36
C ARG A 90 -7.49 2.73 3.29
N GLN A 91 -6.65 3.71 3.66
CA GLN A 91 -6.80 5.12 3.34
C GLN A 91 -5.62 5.58 2.47
N ILE A 92 -5.72 6.73 1.82
CA ILE A 92 -4.61 7.29 1.02
C ILE A 92 -3.39 7.53 1.92
N LEU A 93 -3.61 8.22 3.03
CA LEU A 93 -2.70 8.36 4.16
C LEU A 93 -3.53 8.19 5.44
N ASP A 94 -3.03 7.40 6.38
CA ASP A 94 -3.70 7.15 7.65
C ASP A 94 -2.88 7.76 8.80
N GLN A 95 -3.55 8.26 9.83
CA GLN A 95 -2.91 8.67 11.07
C GLN A 95 -2.33 7.47 11.83
N HIS A 96 -2.95 6.29 11.69
CA HIS A 96 -2.49 5.04 12.27
C HIS A 96 -1.62 4.27 11.27
N VAL A 97 -0.31 4.21 11.51
CA VAL A 97 0.61 3.37 10.73
C VAL A 97 0.64 1.96 11.30
N ARG A 98 0.53 0.95 10.43
CA ARG A 98 0.30 -0.45 10.79
C ARG A 98 1.41 -1.41 10.40
N TYR A 99 2.41 -0.94 9.64
CA TYR A 99 3.58 -1.73 9.26
C TYR A 99 4.77 -0.82 8.97
N VAL A 100 5.98 -1.39 9.06
CA VAL A 100 7.19 -0.69 8.64
C VAL A 100 7.14 -0.41 7.14
N GLY A 101 7.23 0.86 6.75
CA GLY A 101 7.09 1.26 5.36
C GLY A 101 5.70 1.81 4.99
N ASP A 102 4.76 1.89 5.94
CA ASP A 102 3.45 2.49 5.72
C ASP A 102 3.59 3.97 5.28
N PRO A 103 2.85 4.45 4.26
CA PRO A 103 2.92 5.83 3.81
C PRO A 103 2.50 6.83 4.91
N VAL A 104 3.34 7.83 5.16
CA VAL A 104 3.12 8.87 6.18
C VAL A 104 2.85 10.23 5.56
N ALA A 105 3.57 10.57 4.50
CA ALA A 105 3.38 11.80 3.74
C ALA A 105 3.74 11.61 2.27
N ILE A 106 3.09 12.38 1.40
CA ILE A 106 3.37 12.47 -0.03
C ILE A 106 4.11 13.77 -0.27
N VAL A 107 5.27 13.71 -0.92
CA VAL A 107 6.09 14.88 -1.26
C VAL A 107 6.23 14.99 -2.76
N ALA A 108 5.83 16.12 -3.34
CA ALA A 108 5.92 16.41 -4.77
C ALA A 108 6.85 17.60 -5.02
N GLY A 109 7.72 17.47 -6.00
CA GLY A 109 8.66 18.52 -6.37
C GLY A 109 9.23 18.34 -7.78
N GLU A 110 9.99 19.35 -8.24
CA GLU A 110 10.51 19.44 -9.60
C GLU A 110 11.53 18.35 -9.95
N ASN A 111 12.25 17.82 -8.95
CA ASN A 111 13.28 16.79 -9.17
C ASN A 111 13.50 15.94 -7.92
N GLU A 112 14.16 14.79 -8.10
CA GLU A 112 14.43 13.86 -7.00
C GLU A 112 15.24 14.47 -5.86
N LYS A 113 16.21 15.33 -6.17
CA LYS A 113 17.11 15.91 -5.17
C LYS A 113 16.36 16.80 -4.18
N CYS A 114 15.46 17.67 -4.67
CA CYS A 114 14.65 18.53 -3.78
C CYS A 114 13.67 17.70 -2.97
N VAL A 115 13.02 16.68 -3.56
CA VAL A 115 12.09 15.79 -2.86
C VAL A 115 12.79 14.99 -1.77
N ASP A 116 13.96 14.40 -2.04
CA ASP A 116 14.76 13.65 -1.06
C ASP A 116 15.23 14.56 0.09
N GLN A 117 15.59 15.80 -0.22
CA GLN A 117 15.97 16.79 0.78
C GLN A 117 14.78 17.16 1.67
N ALA A 118 13.61 17.40 1.08
CA ALA A 118 12.39 17.71 1.82
C ALA A 118 11.96 16.57 2.73
N ILE A 119 11.99 15.31 2.24
CA ILE A 119 11.67 14.12 3.06
C ILE A 119 12.57 14.06 4.31
N LYS A 120 13.87 14.35 4.18
CA LYS A 120 14.82 14.35 5.32
C LYS A 120 14.55 15.49 6.31
N MET A 121 13.87 16.56 5.89
CA MET A 121 13.53 17.70 6.73
C MET A 121 12.18 17.57 7.42
N LEU A 122 11.34 16.62 6.99
CA LEU A 122 10.10 16.31 7.69
C LEU A 122 10.39 15.82 9.11
N ARG A 123 9.61 16.30 10.07
CA ARG A 123 9.67 15.85 11.46
C ARG A 123 8.31 15.27 11.85
N VAL A 124 8.31 13.99 12.18
CA VAL A 124 7.11 13.27 12.58
C VAL A 124 7.27 12.82 14.03
N GLU A 125 6.28 13.12 14.84
CA GLU A 125 6.15 12.62 16.19
C GLU A 125 5.19 11.43 16.19
N TYR A 126 5.66 10.32 16.73
CA TYR A 126 4.90 9.08 16.83
C TYR A 126 4.61 8.72 18.28
N ASP A 127 3.45 8.16 18.52
CA ASP A 127 3.12 7.37 19.70
C ASP A 127 3.22 5.90 19.32
N VAL A 128 4.32 5.27 19.71
CA VAL A 128 4.63 3.90 19.33
C VAL A 128 3.79 2.94 20.16
N LEU A 129 3.05 2.08 19.48
CA LEU A 129 2.12 1.11 20.06
C LEU A 129 2.72 -0.31 20.01
N PRO A 130 2.24 -1.21 20.88
CA PRO A 130 2.56 -2.62 20.75
C PRO A 130 2.17 -3.16 19.37
N ALA A 131 3.07 -3.90 18.73
CA ALA A 131 2.86 -4.45 17.40
C ALA A 131 2.59 -5.96 17.45
N ASN A 132 1.69 -6.42 16.59
CA ASN A 132 1.46 -7.84 16.35
C ASN A 132 2.42 -8.31 15.25
N LEU A 133 3.49 -9.03 15.62
CA LEU A 133 4.55 -9.47 14.71
C LEU A 133 4.56 -10.99 14.48
N ASP A 134 3.78 -11.76 15.25
CA ASP A 134 3.68 -13.21 15.08
C ASP A 134 2.26 -13.59 14.62
N PRO A 135 2.08 -13.99 13.34
CA PRO A 135 0.76 -14.33 12.81
C PRO A 135 0.12 -15.53 13.54
N ARG A 136 0.91 -16.41 14.14
CA ARG A 136 0.39 -17.57 14.90
C ARG A 136 -0.30 -17.17 16.20
N LYS A 137 0.02 -15.98 16.71
CA LYS A 137 -0.53 -15.40 17.95
C LYS A 137 -1.51 -14.24 17.66
N ALA A 138 -1.73 -13.96 16.39
CA ALA A 138 -2.53 -12.80 16.00
C ALA A 138 -3.97 -12.83 16.53
N MET A 139 -4.52 -14.03 16.70
CA MET A 139 -5.88 -14.26 17.19
C MET A 139 -5.99 -14.50 18.69
N ASP A 140 -4.86 -14.54 19.43
CA ASP A 140 -4.85 -14.76 20.86
C ASP A 140 -5.48 -13.57 21.61
N ASP A 141 -6.11 -13.85 22.75
CA ASP A 141 -6.71 -12.82 23.58
C ASP A 141 -5.66 -11.82 24.07
N GLY A 142 -5.98 -10.54 23.97
CA GLY A 142 -5.10 -9.43 24.36
C GLY A 142 -4.04 -9.05 23.33
N THR A 143 -4.01 -9.70 22.18
CA THR A 143 -3.12 -9.30 21.09
C THR A 143 -3.58 -7.95 20.49
N PRO A 144 -2.66 -7.01 20.20
CA PRO A 144 -3.02 -5.73 19.58
C PRO A 144 -3.75 -5.93 18.25
N LEU A 145 -4.85 -5.21 18.09
CA LEU A 145 -5.62 -5.23 16.84
C LEU A 145 -4.93 -4.39 15.77
N VAL A 146 -4.85 -4.94 14.55
CA VAL A 146 -4.34 -4.23 13.37
C VAL A 146 -5.36 -3.23 12.87
N HIS A 147 -6.65 -3.60 12.88
CA HIS A 147 -7.77 -2.77 12.44
C HIS A 147 -8.83 -2.64 13.55
N PRO A 148 -8.58 -1.80 14.60
CA PRO A 148 -9.52 -1.60 15.69
C PRO A 148 -10.69 -0.68 15.33
N GLU A 149 -10.64 0.00 14.20
CA GLU A 149 -11.60 1.01 13.76
C GLU A 149 -12.95 0.43 13.38
N ASP A 150 -14.03 1.18 13.70
CA ASP A 150 -15.42 0.76 13.43
C ASP A 150 -15.85 0.91 11.96
N ASN A 151 -15.09 1.70 11.16
CA ASN A 151 -15.40 1.92 9.74
C ASN A 151 -14.74 0.91 8.79
N TRP A 152 -14.09 -0.13 9.34
CA TRP A 152 -13.65 -1.30 8.59
C TRP A 152 -14.87 -2.07 8.05
N LYS A 153 -14.85 -2.48 6.78
CA LYS A 153 -15.94 -3.25 6.18
C LYS A 153 -15.45 -4.15 5.06
N ALA A 154 -16.19 -5.23 4.82
CA ALA A 154 -16.13 -6.01 3.59
C ALA A 154 -17.49 -5.96 2.88
N LEU A 155 -17.51 -5.94 1.54
CA LEU A 155 -18.76 -5.92 0.76
C LEU A 155 -19.41 -7.30 0.68
N CYS A 156 -18.65 -8.37 0.92
CA CYS A 156 -19.10 -9.75 0.93
C CYS A 156 -18.80 -10.37 2.28
N ASN A 157 -19.52 -11.44 2.62
CA ASN A 157 -19.13 -12.28 3.76
C ASN A 157 -17.90 -13.10 3.35
N ILE A 158 -16.75 -12.73 3.88
CA ILE A 158 -15.45 -13.40 3.67
C ILE A 158 -14.99 -14.15 4.94
N GLY A 159 -15.85 -14.28 5.95
CA GLY A 159 -15.49 -14.89 7.23
C GLY A 159 -14.46 -14.08 8.03
N ALA A 160 -14.41 -12.76 7.80
CA ALA A 160 -13.48 -11.87 8.50
C ALA A 160 -14.00 -11.52 9.92
N ASP A 161 -13.07 -11.37 10.85
CA ASP A 161 -13.30 -10.84 12.20
C ASP A 161 -12.13 -9.92 12.58
N ASN A 162 -12.27 -8.62 12.37
CA ASN A 162 -11.22 -7.66 12.68
C ASN A 162 -10.91 -7.54 14.19
N LYS A 163 -11.84 -7.95 15.05
CA LYS A 163 -11.62 -8.01 16.50
C LYS A 163 -10.74 -9.17 16.93
N LYS A 164 -10.48 -10.09 16.01
CA LYS A 164 -9.54 -11.21 16.17
C LYS A 164 -8.37 -11.17 15.20
N ASN A 165 -8.16 -10.05 14.53
CA ASN A 165 -7.14 -9.93 13.46
C ASN A 165 -7.30 -10.95 12.31
N LEU A 166 -8.52 -11.48 12.11
CA LEU A 166 -8.83 -12.45 11.07
C LEU A 166 -9.35 -11.72 9.83
N CYS A 167 -8.59 -11.73 8.75
CA CYS A 167 -8.94 -10.99 7.53
C CYS A 167 -9.90 -11.75 6.61
N ALA A 168 -9.86 -13.07 6.61
CA ALA A 168 -10.77 -13.93 5.84
C ALA A 168 -10.69 -15.37 6.33
N THR A 169 -11.74 -16.16 6.05
CA THR A 169 -11.76 -17.62 6.23
C THR A 169 -12.39 -18.26 5.01
N GLU A 170 -11.72 -19.26 4.47
CA GLU A 170 -12.27 -20.09 3.39
C GLU A 170 -12.02 -21.56 3.74
N GLU A 171 -13.09 -22.36 3.66
CA GLU A 171 -13.02 -23.80 3.89
C GLU A 171 -13.62 -24.52 2.68
N THR A 172 -12.88 -25.48 2.15
CA THR A 172 -13.33 -26.34 1.06
C THR A 172 -13.14 -27.80 1.49
N HIS A 173 -14.22 -28.58 1.44
CA HIS A 173 -14.19 -30.00 1.73
C HIS A 173 -14.60 -30.79 0.49
N GLU A 174 -13.77 -31.76 0.09
CA GLU A 174 -14.07 -32.69 -0.99
C GLU A 174 -13.68 -34.11 -0.55
N GLY A 175 -14.68 -34.99 -0.48
CA GLY A 175 -14.49 -36.37 -0.02
C GLY A 175 -14.35 -36.51 1.49
N ASP A 176 -13.92 -37.68 1.94
CA ASP A 176 -13.62 -38.02 3.33
C ASP A 176 -12.10 -37.90 3.58
N VAL A 177 -11.68 -36.70 4.01
CA VAL A 177 -10.26 -36.39 4.21
C VAL A 177 -9.66 -37.18 5.37
N ASP A 178 -10.43 -37.39 6.42
CA ASP A 178 -9.95 -38.08 7.64
C ASP A 178 -9.69 -39.55 7.32
N ALA A 179 -10.58 -40.22 6.56
CA ALA A 179 -10.36 -41.59 6.13
C ALA A 179 -9.15 -41.81 5.18
N VAL A 180 -8.67 -40.73 4.55
CA VAL A 180 -7.47 -40.80 3.70
C VAL A 180 -6.19 -40.55 4.46
N LEU A 181 -6.26 -39.77 5.57
CA LEU A 181 -5.10 -39.41 6.40
C LEU A 181 -4.80 -40.40 7.54
N GLU A 182 -5.77 -41.29 7.90
CA GLU A 182 -5.59 -42.43 8.79
C GLU A 182 -4.91 -43.61 8.06
#